data_61e2e853f4fe7d31dc60d74fedad7d44
#
_entry.id   61e2e853f4fe7d31dc60d74fedad7d44
#
_cell.length_a   1.000
_cell.length_b   1.000
_cell.length_c   1.000
_cell.angle_alpha   90.00
_cell.angle_beta   90.00
_cell.angle_gamma   90.00
#
_symmetry.space_group_name_H-M   'P 1'
#
loop_
_entity.id
_entity.type
_entity.pdbx_description
1 polymer ?
#
loop_
_entity_poly.entity_id
_entity_poly.type
_entity_poly.pdbx_seq_one_letter_code
_entity_poly.pdbx_strand_id
1 'polypeptide(L)'
;MALTASKKRKLVLIRLVFRVFDVIPLCDKCATMQVALSEIETFMCDYGAHHSLVIYPYMPLIIFDFDNCLAPGNSVGEDILLPLFDVIESDKSNDLTPSMRQEMRLDFWRKPLDYIVEKYKFSKHSKSASYAYFSQLSIAHPIEGYEDTHLVHAFEGVKILVTSGFQKFQHSKIRQLGVEGAFEDIYYDDPGNPPRKGKAFYFDIIAKKYNTAPSEVWVIGDSEESEISAGNSLGMKTVQILRPGVKKSPKAQFHVSSLQEFLSLLQMS
;
A
#
# COMPACT_ATOMS: atom_id res chain seq x y z
N MET A 1 8.49 10.45 16.67
CA MET A 1 9.15 10.24 17.99
C MET A 1 9.71 8.82 18.02
N ALA A 2 11.02 8.62 18.05
CA ALA A 2 11.62 7.29 18.00
C ALA A 2 11.27 6.49 19.28
N LEU A 3 10.80 5.25 19.10
CA LEU A 3 10.56 4.33 20.21
C LEU A 3 11.87 4.11 20.99
N THR A 4 11.81 4.26 22.32
CA THR A 4 12.96 4.01 23.19
C THR A 4 13.44 2.56 23.07
N ALA A 5 14.73 2.30 23.30
CA ALA A 5 15.33 0.95 23.23
C ALA A 5 14.59 -0.08 24.11
N SER A 6 13.96 0.38 25.22
CA SER A 6 13.11 -0.43 26.10
C SER A 6 11.83 -0.95 25.40
N LYS A 7 11.14 -0.11 24.61
CA LYS A 7 9.96 -0.54 23.83
C LYS A 7 10.32 -1.54 22.73
N LYS A 8 11.48 -1.36 22.06
CA LYS A 8 11.97 -2.31 21.04
C LYS A 8 12.30 -3.67 21.66
N ARG A 9 12.91 -3.74 22.85
CA ARG A 9 13.21 -5.01 23.56
C ARG A 9 11.93 -5.74 23.97
N LYS A 10 10.90 -5.04 24.46
CA LYS A 10 9.59 -5.64 24.78
C LYS A 10 8.91 -6.25 23.55
N LEU A 11 8.95 -5.57 22.39
CA LEU A 11 8.37 -6.09 21.15
C LEU A 11 9.06 -7.38 20.69
N VAL A 12 10.39 -7.46 20.82
CA VAL A 12 11.17 -8.66 20.44
C VAL A 12 10.86 -9.83 21.38
N LEU A 13 10.70 -9.57 22.69
CA LEU A 13 10.40 -10.63 23.66
C LEU A 13 9.00 -11.25 23.44
N ILE A 14 8.00 -10.43 23.12
CA ILE A 14 6.63 -10.87 22.83
C ILE A 14 6.61 -11.73 21.57
N ARG A 15 7.35 -11.37 20.52
CA ARG A 15 7.46 -12.16 19.28
C ARG A 15 8.20 -13.50 19.48
N LEU A 16 9.12 -13.58 20.45
CA LEU A 16 9.80 -14.86 20.80
C LEU A 16 8.81 -15.85 21.44
N VAL A 17 7.89 -15.40 22.28
CA VAL A 17 6.90 -16.27 22.93
C VAL A 17 5.96 -16.90 21.88
N PHE A 18 5.52 -16.15 20.86
CA PHE A 18 4.68 -16.73 19.79
C PHE A 18 5.41 -17.74 18.88
N ARG A 19 6.73 -17.64 18.67
CA ARG A 19 7.51 -18.65 17.95
C ARG A 19 7.65 -19.97 18.69
N VAL A 20 7.47 -20.00 20.00
CA VAL A 20 7.47 -21.25 20.79
C VAL A 20 6.26 -22.12 20.45
N PHE A 21 5.13 -21.53 20.02
CA PHE A 21 3.93 -22.27 19.63
C PHE A 21 4.04 -22.95 18.26
N ASP A 22 4.86 -22.41 17.33
CA ASP A 22 5.11 -23.06 16.02
C ASP A 22 5.96 -24.34 16.15
N VAL A 23 6.55 -24.60 17.31
CA VAL A 23 7.46 -25.75 17.54
C VAL A 23 6.85 -26.82 18.43
N ILE A 24 5.76 -26.53 19.14
CA ILE A 24 5.06 -27.51 19.99
C ILE A 24 3.93 -28.12 19.17
N PRO A 25 3.95 -29.42 18.84
CA PRO A 25 2.81 -30.07 18.22
C PRO A 25 1.61 -29.93 19.15
N LEU A 26 0.53 -29.34 18.62
CA LEU A 26 -0.74 -29.19 19.33
C LEU A 26 -1.16 -30.56 19.90
N CYS A 27 -1.16 -30.66 21.21
CA CYS A 27 -1.68 -31.86 21.87
C CYS A 27 -3.19 -31.91 21.61
N ASP A 28 -3.68 -33.02 21.04
CA ASP A 28 -5.09 -33.27 20.69
C ASP A 28 -6.10 -33.10 21.85
N LYS A 29 -5.59 -32.76 23.05
CA LYS A 29 -6.40 -32.52 24.25
C LYS A 29 -6.67 -31.04 24.57
N CYS A 30 -5.99 -30.10 23.89
CA CYS A 30 -6.17 -28.65 24.11
C CYS A 30 -7.20 -28.08 23.14
N ALA A 31 -8.46 -28.43 23.36
CA ALA A 31 -9.55 -28.03 22.44
C ALA A 31 -10.04 -26.58 22.57
N THR A 32 -9.49 -25.76 23.48
CA THR A 32 -9.87 -24.36 23.63
C THR A 32 -8.68 -23.46 23.98
N MET A 33 -8.69 -22.26 23.41
CA MET A 33 -7.68 -21.20 23.67
C MET A 33 -7.54 -20.87 25.18
N GLN A 34 -8.60 -21.08 25.96
CA GLN A 34 -8.66 -20.82 27.39
C GLN A 34 -7.81 -21.79 28.21
N VAL A 35 -7.69 -23.05 27.79
CA VAL A 35 -6.83 -24.04 28.44
C VAL A 35 -5.36 -23.73 28.19
N ALA A 36 -5.01 -23.33 26.98
CA ALA A 36 -3.64 -22.91 26.63
C ALA A 36 -3.18 -21.67 27.44
N LEU A 37 -4.10 -20.73 27.69
CA LEU A 37 -3.80 -19.54 28.50
C LEU A 37 -3.55 -19.86 29.98
N SER A 38 -4.32 -20.78 30.56
CA SER A 38 -4.13 -21.19 31.97
C SER A 38 -2.81 -21.95 32.19
N GLU A 39 -2.36 -22.73 31.21
CA GLU A 39 -1.07 -23.43 31.28
C GLU A 39 0.11 -22.46 31.14
N ILE A 40 -0.02 -21.40 30.32
CA ILE A 40 0.98 -20.33 30.21
C ILE A 40 1.08 -19.54 31.51
N GLU A 41 -0.03 -19.20 32.14
CA GLU A 41 -0.06 -18.51 33.43
C GLU A 41 0.60 -19.35 34.53
N THR A 42 0.36 -20.67 34.57
CA THR A 42 0.97 -21.60 35.51
C THR A 42 2.48 -21.69 35.29
N PHE A 43 2.93 -21.81 34.03
CA PHE A 43 4.34 -21.84 33.66
C PHE A 43 5.07 -20.53 34.05
N MET A 44 4.43 -19.38 33.86
CA MET A 44 5.00 -18.07 34.22
C MET A 44 5.06 -17.86 35.74
N CYS A 45 4.13 -18.40 36.52
CA CYS A 45 4.16 -18.38 37.98
C CYS A 45 5.33 -19.20 38.54
N ASP A 46 5.61 -20.37 37.99
CA ASP A 46 6.70 -21.25 38.44
C ASP A 46 8.11 -20.64 38.22
N TYR A 47 8.23 -19.70 37.28
CA TYR A 47 9.47 -18.94 37.04
C TYR A 47 9.55 -17.57 37.75
N GLY A 48 8.64 -17.25 38.67
CA GLY A 48 8.68 -16.02 39.49
C GLY A 48 8.42 -14.71 38.71
N ALA A 49 7.87 -14.79 37.49
CA ALA A 49 7.54 -13.63 36.67
C ALA A 49 6.13 -13.14 36.95
N HIS A 50 5.94 -12.35 38.01
CA HIS A 50 4.68 -11.64 38.28
C HIS A 50 4.43 -10.52 37.26
N HIS A 51 4.15 -10.87 36.01
CA HIS A 51 3.66 -9.94 35.01
C HIS A 51 2.37 -10.48 34.41
N SER A 52 1.28 -9.73 34.58
CA SER A 52 0.03 -9.99 33.89
C SER A 52 0.29 -10.16 32.39
N LEU A 53 -0.16 -11.29 31.82
CA LEU A 53 -0.06 -11.54 30.39
C LEU A 53 -1.01 -10.54 29.71
N VAL A 54 -0.50 -9.42 29.26
CA VAL A 54 -1.26 -8.50 28.42
C VAL A 54 -1.22 -9.07 27.02
N ILE A 55 -2.29 -9.76 26.65
CA ILE A 55 -2.53 -10.16 25.26
C ILE A 55 -2.77 -8.88 24.48
N TYR A 56 -1.73 -8.42 23.77
CA TYR A 56 -1.94 -7.34 22.80
C TYR A 56 -2.74 -7.91 21.62
N PRO A 57 -3.82 -7.27 21.21
CA PRO A 57 -4.55 -7.69 20.04
C PRO A 57 -3.58 -7.75 18.85
N TYR A 58 -3.77 -8.76 18.01
CA TYR A 58 -3.02 -8.89 16.76
C TYR A 58 -3.15 -7.59 15.97
N MET A 59 -2.02 -6.91 15.79
CA MET A 59 -1.97 -5.65 15.05
C MET A 59 -1.50 -5.94 13.62
N PRO A 60 -2.39 -5.90 12.64
CA PRO A 60 -2.05 -6.24 11.27
C PRO A 60 -1.02 -5.27 10.68
N LEU A 61 -0.17 -5.77 9.79
CA LEU A 61 0.61 -4.95 8.88
C LEU A 61 -0.19 -4.77 7.59
N ILE A 62 -0.54 -3.53 7.29
CA ILE A 62 -1.39 -3.18 6.15
C ILE A 62 -0.61 -2.26 5.21
N ILE A 63 -0.53 -2.65 3.95
CA ILE A 63 0.05 -1.85 2.88
C ILE A 63 -1.07 -1.27 2.03
N PHE A 64 -1.15 0.05 1.98
CA PHE A 64 -2.13 0.79 1.20
C PHE A 64 -1.50 1.31 -0.10
N ASP A 65 -2.27 1.29 -1.17
CA ASP A 65 -2.04 2.14 -2.33
C ASP A 65 -2.66 3.52 -2.13
N PHE A 66 -2.32 4.49 -2.99
CA PHE A 66 -2.82 5.86 -2.93
C PHE A 66 -3.85 6.17 -4.03
N ASP A 67 -3.40 6.20 -5.30
CA ASP A 67 -4.24 6.60 -6.43
C ASP A 67 -5.34 5.57 -6.71
N ASN A 68 -6.57 6.01 -6.87
CA ASN A 68 -7.77 5.18 -7.01
C ASN A 68 -8.01 4.19 -5.85
N CYS A 69 -7.27 4.31 -4.77
CA CYS A 69 -7.50 3.63 -3.50
C CYS A 69 -8.02 4.63 -2.44
N LEU A 70 -7.24 5.65 -2.12
CA LEU A 70 -7.58 6.71 -1.15
C LEU A 70 -8.12 7.97 -1.83
N ALA A 71 -7.61 8.33 -3.00
CA ALA A 71 -8.08 9.48 -3.78
C ALA A 71 -8.19 9.11 -5.26
N PRO A 72 -9.13 9.70 -6.01
CA PRO A 72 -9.13 9.58 -7.47
C PRO A 72 -7.79 10.04 -8.06
N GLY A 73 -7.24 9.32 -9.04
CA GLY A 73 -5.97 9.71 -9.66
C GLY A 73 -5.98 11.12 -10.23
N ASN A 74 -7.14 11.59 -10.71
CA ASN A 74 -7.35 12.93 -11.24
C ASN A 74 -7.82 13.98 -10.21
N SER A 75 -7.80 13.67 -8.91
CA SER A 75 -8.19 14.58 -7.82
C SER A 75 -7.41 15.89 -7.78
N VAL A 76 -6.28 15.93 -8.47
CA VAL A 76 -5.40 17.11 -8.58
C VAL A 76 -5.88 18.16 -9.61
N GLY A 77 -6.95 17.86 -10.37
CA GLY A 77 -7.43 18.66 -11.49
C GLY A 77 -6.83 18.20 -12.82
N GLU A 78 -7.69 18.07 -13.83
CA GLU A 78 -7.27 17.57 -15.16
C GLU A 78 -6.38 18.56 -15.91
N ASP A 79 -6.50 19.84 -15.62
CA ASP A 79 -5.76 20.95 -16.22
C ASP A 79 -4.26 20.90 -15.94
N ILE A 80 -3.85 20.26 -14.84
CA ILE A 80 -2.44 20.14 -14.47
C ILE A 80 -1.57 19.42 -15.53
N LEU A 81 -2.17 18.56 -16.35
CA LEU A 81 -1.45 17.85 -17.40
C LEU A 81 -1.61 18.46 -18.79
N LEU A 82 -2.44 19.49 -18.96
CA LEU A 82 -2.67 20.13 -20.27
C LEU A 82 -1.37 20.62 -20.93
N PRO A 83 -0.44 21.32 -20.22
CA PRO A 83 0.79 21.75 -20.84
C PRO A 83 1.66 20.60 -21.35
N LEU A 84 1.62 19.45 -20.64
CA LEU A 84 2.34 18.28 -21.07
C LEU A 84 1.65 17.60 -22.27
N PHE A 85 0.33 17.52 -22.29
CA PHE A 85 -0.41 16.97 -23.42
C PHE A 85 -0.19 17.79 -24.70
N ASP A 86 -0.12 19.12 -24.60
CA ASP A 86 0.18 19.99 -25.74
C ASP A 86 1.55 19.67 -26.36
N VAL A 87 2.57 19.40 -25.52
CA VAL A 87 3.91 18.99 -25.99
C VAL A 87 3.87 17.64 -26.68
N ILE A 88 3.22 16.63 -26.06
CA ILE A 88 3.16 15.27 -26.58
C ILE A 88 2.36 15.18 -27.87
N GLU A 89 1.20 15.86 -27.93
CA GLU A 89 0.26 15.78 -29.04
C GLU A 89 0.70 16.63 -30.25
N SER A 90 1.51 17.68 -30.03
CA SER A 90 2.12 18.46 -31.12
C SER A 90 3.34 17.77 -31.74
N ASP A 91 3.96 16.86 -31.05
CA ASP A 91 5.13 16.09 -31.53
C ASP A 91 4.68 15.01 -32.53
N LYS A 92 4.84 15.32 -33.82
CA LYS A 92 4.44 14.43 -34.92
C LYS A 92 5.20 13.09 -34.93
N SER A 93 6.32 13.01 -34.21
CA SER A 93 7.10 11.77 -34.13
C SER A 93 6.44 10.71 -33.22
N ASN A 94 5.40 11.08 -32.46
CA ASN A 94 4.68 10.13 -31.59
C ASN A 94 3.65 9.27 -32.34
N ASP A 95 3.27 9.60 -33.57
CA ASP A 95 2.29 8.88 -34.40
C ASP A 95 0.97 8.51 -33.65
N LEU A 96 0.44 9.46 -32.88
CA LEU A 96 -0.75 9.26 -32.05
C LEU A 96 -2.03 9.53 -32.84
N THR A 97 -2.85 8.50 -33.04
CA THR A 97 -4.21 8.70 -33.57
C THR A 97 -5.10 9.43 -32.56
N PRO A 98 -6.23 10.02 -32.98
CA PRO A 98 -7.17 10.66 -32.06
C PRO A 98 -7.65 9.74 -30.92
N SER A 99 -7.91 8.47 -31.22
CA SER A 99 -8.30 7.47 -30.21
C SER A 99 -7.17 7.19 -29.22
N MET A 100 -5.92 7.05 -29.69
CA MET A 100 -4.75 6.85 -28.83
C MET A 100 -4.52 8.05 -27.91
N ARG A 101 -4.74 9.27 -28.37
CA ARG A 101 -4.63 10.48 -27.50
C ARG A 101 -5.65 10.44 -26.37
N GLN A 102 -6.86 10.06 -26.65
CA GLN A 102 -7.93 9.95 -25.66
C GLN A 102 -7.61 8.89 -24.61
N GLU A 103 -7.18 7.70 -25.07
CA GLU A 103 -6.77 6.61 -24.18
C GLU A 103 -5.54 7.00 -23.34
N MET A 104 -4.53 7.62 -23.94
CA MET A 104 -3.33 8.10 -23.27
C MET A 104 -3.66 9.06 -22.13
N ARG A 105 -4.55 10.05 -22.37
CA ARG A 105 -4.98 11.01 -21.33
C ARG A 105 -5.62 10.30 -20.13
N LEU A 106 -6.38 9.21 -20.34
CA LEU A 106 -6.93 8.40 -19.25
C LEU A 106 -5.87 7.58 -18.54
N ASP A 107 -4.90 7.04 -19.30
CA ASP A 107 -3.81 6.24 -18.71
C ASP A 107 -2.90 7.07 -17.82
N PHE A 108 -2.70 8.36 -18.07
CA PHE A 108 -1.91 9.23 -17.20
C PHE A 108 -2.43 9.30 -15.75
N TRP A 109 -3.72 9.00 -15.53
CA TRP A 109 -4.33 8.95 -14.21
C TRP A 109 -4.31 7.57 -13.55
N ARG A 110 -3.85 6.55 -14.28
CA ARG A 110 -3.95 5.13 -13.83
C ARG A 110 -2.67 4.33 -13.97
N LYS A 111 -1.72 4.82 -14.76
CA LYS A 111 -0.51 4.07 -15.10
C LYS A 111 0.73 4.91 -14.82
N PRO A 112 1.85 4.30 -14.41
CA PRO A 112 3.11 5.02 -14.24
C PRO A 112 3.67 5.49 -15.57
N LEU A 113 4.46 6.57 -15.54
CA LEU A 113 4.95 7.24 -16.75
C LEU A 113 5.80 6.34 -17.65
N ASP A 114 6.63 5.46 -17.08
CA ASP A 114 7.44 4.51 -17.85
C ASP A 114 6.58 3.59 -18.72
N TYR A 115 5.47 3.09 -18.18
CA TYR A 115 4.49 2.31 -18.93
C TYR A 115 3.86 3.12 -20.08
N ILE A 116 3.46 4.36 -19.82
CA ILE A 116 2.83 5.25 -20.82
C ILE A 116 3.80 5.51 -21.98
N VAL A 117 5.03 5.86 -21.64
CA VAL A 117 6.10 6.14 -22.62
C VAL A 117 6.33 4.94 -23.54
N GLU A 118 6.33 3.72 -22.99
CA GLU A 118 6.52 2.49 -23.75
C GLU A 118 5.29 2.15 -24.60
N LYS A 119 4.10 2.16 -23.97
CA LYS A 119 2.83 1.82 -24.66
C LYS A 119 2.56 2.70 -25.87
N TYR A 120 2.75 4.02 -25.71
CA TYR A 120 2.47 5.00 -26.77
C TYR A 120 3.71 5.35 -27.62
N LYS A 121 4.82 4.66 -27.39
CA LYS A 121 6.07 4.80 -28.16
C LYS A 121 6.51 6.27 -28.29
N PHE A 122 6.56 6.97 -27.16
CA PHE A 122 6.94 8.38 -27.16
C PHE A 122 8.29 8.62 -27.83
N SER A 123 8.36 9.67 -28.64
CA SER A 123 9.61 10.17 -29.17
C SER A 123 10.60 10.48 -28.03
N LYS A 124 11.89 10.58 -28.37
CA LYS A 124 12.91 11.02 -27.39
C LYS A 124 12.58 12.39 -26.80
N HIS A 125 12.01 13.30 -27.59
CA HIS A 125 11.61 14.63 -27.14
C HIS A 125 10.45 14.55 -26.12
N SER A 126 9.34 13.91 -26.51
CA SER A 126 8.15 13.75 -25.63
C SER A 126 8.48 12.98 -24.36
N LYS A 127 9.31 11.93 -24.44
CA LYS A 127 9.79 11.21 -23.28
C LYS A 127 10.55 12.14 -22.32
N SER A 128 11.56 12.87 -22.83
CA SER A 128 12.37 13.77 -21.99
C SER A 128 11.52 14.88 -21.38
N ALA A 129 10.60 15.48 -22.15
CA ALA A 129 9.68 16.50 -21.65
C ALA A 129 8.78 15.97 -20.54
N SER A 130 8.24 14.76 -20.70
CA SER A 130 7.38 14.12 -19.68
C SER A 130 8.11 13.87 -18.37
N TYR A 131 9.32 13.30 -18.42
CA TYR A 131 10.13 13.09 -17.21
C TYR A 131 10.53 14.40 -16.53
N ALA A 132 10.93 15.42 -17.33
CA ALA A 132 11.25 16.74 -16.80
C ALA A 132 10.03 17.40 -16.14
N TYR A 133 8.85 17.29 -16.76
CA TYR A 133 7.60 17.82 -16.23
C TYR A 133 7.26 17.21 -14.88
N PHE A 134 7.15 15.88 -14.80
CA PHE A 134 6.80 15.19 -13.56
C PHE A 134 7.83 15.34 -12.45
N SER A 135 9.12 15.46 -12.78
CA SER A 135 10.18 15.67 -11.78
C SER A 135 10.02 17.00 -11.01
N GLN A 136 9.37 17.98 -11.62
CA GLN A 136 9.13 19.31 -11.01
C GLN A 136 7.71 19.45 -10.45
N LEU A 137 6.78 18.57 -10.85
CA LEU A 137 5.38 18.69 -10.49
C LEU A 137 5.16 18.57 -8.98
N SER A 138 4.30 19.43 -8.46
CA SER A 138 3.93 19.46 -7.03
C SER A 138 2.58 20.14 -6.87
N ILE A 139 1.74 19.63 -5.98
CA ILE A 139 0.42 20.19 -5.66
C ILE A 139 0.54 21.08 -4.45
N ALA A 140 -0.05 22.29 -4.54
CA ALA A 140 -0.03 23.29 -3.47
C ALA A 140 -1.43 23.61 -2.91
N HIS A 141 -2.50 23.00 -3.48
CA HIS A 141 -3.88 23.18 -3.02
C HIS A 141 -4.42 21.86 -2.46
N PRO A 142 -5.40 21.90 -1.54
CA PRO A 142 -6.05 20.70 -1.03
C PRO A 142 -6.66 19.88 -2.17
N ILE A 143 -6.59 18.56 -2.03
CA ILE A 143 -7.27 17.62 -2.94
C ILE A 143 -8.29 16.81 -2.14
N GLU A 144 -9.32 16.32 -2.85
CA GLU A 144 -10.37 15.51 -2.24
C GLU A 144 -10.09 14.03 -2.44
N GLY A 145 -10.26 13.25 -1.37
CA GLY A 145 -10.27 11.79 -1.40
C GLY A 145 -11.65 11.23 -1.67
N TYR A 146 -11.76 9.91 -1.63
CA TYR A 146 -13.08 9.28 -1.56
C TYR A 146 -13.74 9.58 -0.20
N GLU A 147 -15.08 9.49 -0.13
CA GLU A 147 -15.86 9.83 1.07
C GLU A 147 -15.37 9.13 2.34
N ASP A 148 -14.86 7.90 2.20
CA ASP A 148 -14.39 7.05 3.29
C ASP A 148 -12.88 7.17 3.58
N THR A 149 -12.15 8.05 2.87
CA THR A 149 -10.69 8.19 3.03
C THR A 149 -10.29 8.54 4.46
N HIS A 150 -11.12 9.30 5.18
CA HIS A 150 -10.89 9.65 6.58
C HIS A 150 -10.78 8.41 7.48
N LEU A 151 -11.36 7.27 7.09
CA LEU A 151 -11.27 6.01 7.83
C LEU A 151 -9.87 5.40 7.86
N VAL A 152 -8.92 5.89 7.02
CA VAL A 152 -7.53 5.45 7.09
C VAL A 152 -6.92 5.63 8.49
N HIS A 153 -7.41 6.62 9.25
CA HIS A 153 -7.00 6.86 10.63
C HIS A 153 -7.61 5.87 11.63
N ALA A 154 -8.72 5.21 11.28
CA ALA A 154 -9.41 4.27 12.15
C ALA A 154 -8.81 2.84 12.11
N PHE A 155 -7.97 2.53 11.13
CA PHE A 155 -7.29 1.24 11.08
C PHE A 155 -6.25 1.13 12.19
N GLU A 156 -6.36 0.06 12.97
CA GLU A 156 -5.35 -0.30 13.96
C GLU A 156 -4.19 -1.06 13.29
N GLY A 157 -3.03 -1.07 13.93
CA GLY A 157 -1.85 -1.75 13.41
C GLY A 157 -0.88 -0.83 12.69
N VAL A 158 0.06 -1.48 11.99
CA VAL A 158 1.09 -0.78 11.21
C VAL A 158 0.57 -0.52 9.81
N LYS A 159 0.46 0.74 9.45
CA LYS A 159 -0.01 1.18 8.12
C LYS A 159 1.14 1.76 7.35
N ILE A 160 1.34 1.22 6.15
CA ILE A 160 2.39 1.65 5.21
C ILE A 160 1.73 2.08 3.91
N LEU A 161 2.18 3.16 3.32
CA LEU A 161 1.73 3.59 2.00
C LEU A 161 2.80 3.25 0.96
N VAL A 162 2.40 2.60 -0.14
CA VAL A 162 3.28 2.31 -1.28
C VAL A 162 2.60 2.78 -2.56
N THR A 163 3.10 3.83 -3.17
CA THR A 163 2.52 4.42 -4.38
C THR A 163 3.51 4.44 -5.54
N SER A 164 3.01 4.31 -6.77
CA SER A 164 3.81 4.43 -7.98
C SER A 164 3.71 5.85 -8.57
N GLY A 165 4.84 6.47 -8.85
CA GLY A 165 4.92 7.81 -9.42
C GLY A 165 6.09 8.61 -8.88
N PHE A 166 6.33 9.77 -9.48
CA PHE A 166 7.42 10.66 -9.05
C PHE A 166 7.26 11.08 -7.60
N GLN A 167 8.28 10.84 -6.79
CA GLN A 167 8.23 11.03 -5.35
C GLN A 167 7.70 12.42 -4.95
N LYS A 168 8.24 13.49 -5.56
CA LYS A 168 7.83 14.87 -5.24
C LYS A 168 6.34 15.10 -5.49
N PHE A 169 5.83 14.60 -6.62
CA PHE A 169 4.42 14.73 -6.99
C PHE A 169 3.52 13.93 -6.06
N GLN A 170 3.81 12.64 -5.87
CA GLN A 170 3.03 11.77 -4.99
C GLN A 170 3.04 12.26 -3.54
N HIS A 171 4.21 12.66 -3.03
CA HIS A 171 4.32 13.22 -1.69
C HIS A 171 3.46 14.48 -1.50
N SER A 172 3.46 15.38 -2.50
CA SER A 172 2.61 16.58 -2.44
C SER A 172 1.12 16.23 -2.42
N LYS A 173 0.67 15.24 -3.19
CA LYS A 173 -0.71 14.75 -3.17
C LYS A 173 -1.11 14.20 -1.79
N ILE A 174 -0.27 13.34 -1.21
CA ILE A 174 -0.49 12.73 0.11
C ILE A 174 -0.63 13.80 1.19
N ARG A 175 0.22 14.83 1.16
CA ARG A 175 0.13 15.96 2.07
C ARG A 175 -1.13 16.79 1.88
N GLN A 176 -1.50 17.09 0.64
CA GLN A 176 -2.70 17.89 0.33
C GLN A 176 -4.00 17.14 0.62
N LEU A 177 -3.98 15.80 0.59
CA LEU A 177 -5.08 14.96 1.07
C LEU A 177 -5.17 14.91 2.61
N GLY A 178 -4.08 15.27 3.32
CA GLY A 178 -4.04 15.29 4.78
C GLY A 178 -3.88 13.91 5.45
N VAL A 179 -3.43 12.88 4.71
CA VAL A 179 -3.31 11.51 5.23
C VAL A 179 -1.88 11.08 5.58
N GLU A 180 -0.88 11.94 5.38
CA GLU A 180 0.53 11.62 5.62
C GLU A 180 0.76 11.04 7.02
N GLY A 181 0.17 11.66 8.05
CA GLY A 181 0.31 11.24 9.45
C GLY A 181 -0.41 9.93 9.82
N ALA A 182 -1.17 9.32 8.90
CA ALA A 182 -1.81 8.03 9.13
C ALA A 182 -0.85 6.85 8.93
N PHE A 183 0.31 7.05 8.32
CA PHE A 183 1.25 6.01 7.92
C PHE A 183 2.56 6.08 8.70
N GLU A 184 3.10 4.91 9.09
CA GLU A 184 4.42 4.79 9.74
C GLU A 184 5.55 5.06 8.77
N ASP A 185 5.38 4.65 7.48
CA ASP A 185 6.31 4.85 6.37
C ASP A 185 5.55 5.06 5.06
N ILE A 186 6.18 5.78 4.14
CA ILE A 186 5.69 5.99 2.77
C ILE A 186 6.80 5.63 1.78
N TYR A 187 6.50 4.75 0.85
CA TYR A 187 7.42 4.31 -0.21
C TYR A 187 6.93 4.75 -1.58
N TYR A 188 7.86 5.16 -2.42
CA TYR A 188 7.60 5.64 -3.77
C TYR A 188 8.29 4.74 -4.78
N ASP A 189 7.51 4.05 -5.62
CA ASP A 189 8.02 3.32 -6.77
C ASP A 189 8.18 4.31 -7.92
N ASP A 190 9.27 5.10 -7.84
CA ASP A 190 9.50 6.31 -8.63
C ASP A 190 10.11 5.98 -10.01
N PRO A 191 9.40 6.27 -11.12
CA PRO A 191 9.94 6.10 -12.47
C PRO A 191 11.08 7.07 -12.80
N GLY A 192 11.27 8.15 -12.03
CA GLY A 192 12.42 9.04 -12.13
C GLY A 192 13.74 8.38 -11.69
N ASN A 193 13.70 7.24 -11.00
CA ASN A 193 14.86 6.46 -10.56
C ASN A 193 14.93 5.10 -11.28
N PRO A 194 15.35 5.06 -12.55
CA PRO A 194 15.37 3.82 -13.33
C PRO A 194 16.53 2.88 -12.91
N PRO A 195 16.35 1.53 -12.99
CA PRO A 195 15.08 0.90 -13.31
C PRO A 195 14.13 0.94 -12.11
N ARG A 196 12.84 1.22 -12.37
CA ARG A 196 11.80 1.17 -11.35
C ARG A 196 11.75 -0.23 -10.73
N LYS A 197 11.65 -0.31 -9.41
CA LYS A 197 11.72 -1.59 -8.67
C LYS A 197 10.43 -2.40 -8.72
N GLY A 198 9.29 -1.72 -8.87
CA GLY A 198 7.96 -2.33 -8.77
C GLY A 198 7.51 -2.57 -7.32
N LYS A 199 6.20 -2.61 -7.10
CA LYS A 199 5.63 -2.70 -5.73
C LYS A 199 6.04 -3.97 -4.99
N ALA A 200 6.24 -5.11 -5.67
CA ALA A 200 6.68 -6.35 -5.03
C ALA A 200 8.01 -6.20 -4.26
N PHE A 201 8.95 -5.41 -4.80
CA PHE A 201 10.21 -5.10 -4.11
C PHE A 201 9.97 -4.39 -2.78
N TYR A 202 9.09 -3.37 -2.78
CA TYR A 202 8.79 -2.62 -1.56
C TYR A 202 8.00 -3.47 -0.56
N PHE A 203 7.07 -4.29 -1.00
CA PHE A 203 6.30 -5.19 -0.14
C PHE A 203 7.19 -6.19 0.59
N ASP A 204 8.17 -6.77 -0.11
CA ASP A 204 9.15 -7.69 0.47
C ASP A 204 10.02 -7.00 1.55
N ILE A 205 10.58 -5.82 1.26
CA ILE A 205 11.39 -5.09 2.25
C ILE A 205 10.55 -4.62 3.45
N ILE A 206 9.28 -4.27 3.25
CA ILE A 206 8.36 -3.90 4.33
C ILE A 206 8.10 -5.11 5.22
N ALA A 207 7.72 -6.26 4.66
CA ALA A 207 7.48 -7.48 5.43
C ALA A 207 8.72 -7.86 6.28
N LYS A 208 9.91 -7.78 5.69
CA LYS A 208 11.19 -8.00 6.39
C LYS A 208 11.45 -6.97 7.48
N LYS A 209 11.26 -5.66 7.20
CA LYS A 209 11.47 -4.57 8.16
C LYS A 209 10.60 -4.72 9.41
N TYR A 210 9.35 -5.12 9.22
CA TYR A 210 8.40 -5.30 10.31
C TYR A 210 8.40 -6.73 10.87
N ASN A 211 9.27 -7.62 10.34
CA ASN A 211 9.39 -9.01 10.73
C ASN A 211 8.03 -9.72 10.75
N THR A 212 7.25 -9.55 9.70
CA THR A 212 5.91 -10.10 9.51
C THR A 212 5.97 -11.13 8.39
N ALA A 213 5.37 -12.31 8.60
CA ALA A 213 5.27 -13.31 7.53
C ALA A 213 4.41 -12.75 6.38
N PRO A 214 4.76 -12.96 5.10
CA PRO A 214 3.97 -12.44 3.99
C PRO A 214 2.48 -12.81 4.07
N SER A 215 2.14 -14.03 4.51
CA SER A 215 0.76 -14.49 4.69
C SER A 215 -0.04 -13.72 5.76
N GLU A 216 0.62 -12.91 6.59
CA GLU A 216 0.00 -12.07 7.61
C GLU A 216 -0.10 -10.59 7.17
N VAL A 217 0.52 -10.23 6.03
CA VAL A 217 0.49 -8.87 5.48
C VAL A 217 -0.76 -8.69 4.63
N TRP A 218 -1.48 -7.61 4.87
CA TRP A 218 -2.59 -7.18 4.03
C TRP A 218 -2.14 -6.13 3.03
N VAL A 219 -2.58 -6.28 1.78
CA VAL A 219 -2.33 -5.31 0.71
C VAL A 219 -3.68 -4.87 0.15
N ILE A 220 -3.95 -3.57 0.13
CA ILE A 220 -5.15 -2.99 -0.45
C ILE A 220 -4.81 -2.00 -1.54
N GLY A 221 -5.42 -2.14 -2.72
CA GLY A 221 -5.28 -1.25 -3.87
C GLY A 221 -6.32 -1.55 -4.94
N ASP A 222 -6.34 -0.77 -6.01
CA ASP A 222 -7.32 -0.91 -7.09
C ASP A 222 -6.83 -1.78 -8.27
N SER A 223 -5.50 -1.87 -8.47
CA SER A 223 -4.91 -2.39 -9.71
C SER A 223 -4.53 -3.87 -9.63
N GLU A 224 -5.10 -4.67 -10.55
CA GLU A 224 -4.70 -6.08 -10.73
C GLU A 224 -3.22 -6.22 -11.07
N GLU A 225 -2.71 -5.37 -11.97
CA GLU A 225 -1.35 -5.47 -12.50
C GLU A 225 -0.29 -4.94 -11.54
N SER A 226 -0.69 -4.16 -10.54
CA SER A 226 0.17 -3.52 -9.56
C SER A 226 0.07 -4.22 -8.20
N GLU A 227 -0.80 -3.73 -7.30
CA GLU A 227 -0.87 -4.19 -5.90
C GLU A 227 -1.26 -5.66 -5.78
N ILE A 228 -2.28 -6.08 -6.54
CA ILE A 228 -2.81 -7.45 -6.44
C ILE A 228 -1.77 -8.44 -6.94
N SER A 229 -1.17 -8.17 -8.11
CA SER A 229 -0.10 -9.03 -8.65
C SER A 229 1.12 -9.08 -7.74
N ALA A 230 1.54 -7.92 -7.21
CA ALA A 230 2.68 -7.83 -6.29
C ALA A 230 2.44 -8.60 -4.99
N GLY A 231 1.29 -8.40 -4.35
CA GLY A 231 0.93 -9.09 -3.12
C GLY A 231 0.81 -10.60 -3.31
N ASN A 232 0.14 -11.05 -4.38
CA ASN A 232 -0.01 -12.46 -4.70
C ASN A 232 1.34 -13.15 -4.95
N SER A 233 2.27 -12.47 -5.64
CA SER A 233 3.60 -13.03 -5.93
C SER A 233 4.42 -13.33 -4.67
N LEU A 234 4.09 -12.66 -3.56
CA LEU A 234 4.74 -12.81 -2.25
C LEU A 234 3.91 -13.64 -1.26
N GLY A 235 2.71 -14.11 -1.66
CA GLY A 235 1.81 -14.85 -0.77
C GLY A 235 1.12 -13.99 0.29
N MET A 236 0.98 -12.68 0.04
CA MET A 236 0.27 -11.74 0.92
C MET A 236 -1.24 -11.82 0.72
N LYS A 237 -2.02 -11.35 1.69
CA LYS A 237 -3.48 -11.21 1.59
C LYS A 237 -3.81 -9.99 0.74
N THR A 238 -4.45 -10.21 -0.43
CA THR A 238 -4.74 -9.13 -1.37
C THR A 238 -6.21 -8.75 -1.38
N VAL A 239 -6.47 -7.46 -1.23
CA VAL A 239 -7.79 -6.85 -1.22
C VAL A 239 -7.87 -5.85 -2.37
N GLN A 240 -8.76 -6.10 -3.33
CA GLN A 240 -9.04 -5.11 -4.35
C GLN A 240 -10.18 -4.19 -3.89
N ILE A 241 -9.91 -2.88 -3.86
CA ILE A 241 -10.95 -1.89 -3.62
C ILE A 241 -11.59 -1.47 -4.94
N LEU A 242 -12.91 -1.61 -5.02
CA LEU A 242 -13.69 -1.39 -6.23
C LEU A 242 -14.22 0.05 -6.27
N ARG A 243 -13.33 1.00 -6.55
CA ARG A 243 -13.70 2.41 -6.76
C ARG A 243 -14.38 2.60 -8.12
N PRO A 244 -15.05 3.74 -8.37
CA PRO A 244 -15.68 4.01 -9.66
C PRO A 244 -14.74 3.78 -10.86
N GLY A 245 -15.17 2.96 -11.80
CA GLY A 245 -14.40 2.61 -13.00
C GLY A 245 -13.30 1.54 -12.80
N VAL A 246 -13.12 0.98 -11.60
CA VAL A 246 -12.23 -0.17 -11.35
C VAL A 246 -12.93 -1.45 -11.78
N LYS A 247 -12.29 -2.23 -12.63
CA LYS A 247 -12.79 -3.56 -13.02
C LYS A 247 -12.40 -4.59 -11.97
N LYS A 248 -13.37 -5.43 -11.58
CA LYS A 248 -13.15 -6.51 -10.63
C LYS A 248 -12.15 -7.52 -11.19
N SER A 249 -11.07 -7.75 -10.43
CA SER A 249 -10.03 -8.73 -10.77
C SER A 249 -10.38 -10.11 -10.22
N PRO A 250 -10.26 -11.18 -11.02
CA PRO A 250 -10.39 -12.54 -10.50
C PRO A 250 -9.20 -13.00 -9.66
N LYS A 251 -8.10 -12.23 -9.65
CA LYS A 251 -6.85 -12.58 -8.95
C LYS A 251 -6.80 -12.08 -7.51
N ALA A 252 -7.61 -11.07 -7.15
CA ALA A 252 -7.66 -10.59 -5.77
C ALA A 252 -8.35 -11.62 -4.87
N GLN A 253 -7.78 -11.84 -3.68
CA GLN A 253 -8.36 -12.78 -2.71
C GLN A 253 -9.66 -12.22 -2.12
N PHE A 254 -9.72 -10.91 -1.92
CA PHE A 254 -10.88 -10.22 -1.38
C PHE A 254 -11.23 -9.01 -2.24
N HIS A 255 -12.51 -8.63 -2.20
CA HIS A 255 -13.02 -7.43 -2.87
C HIS A 255 -13.85 -6.64 -1.88
N VAL A 256 -13.63 -5.34 -1.85
CA VAL A 256 -14.39 -4.39 -1.03
C VAL A 256 -14.77 -3.18 -1.88
N SER A 257 -15.88 -2.53 -1.58
CA SER A 257 -16.30 -1.28 -2.24
C SER A 257 -15.91 -0.04 -1.44
N SER A 258 -15.48 -0.21 -0.19
CA SER A 258 -15.12 0.88 0.70
C SER A 258 -14.06 0.47 1.73
N LEU A 259 -13.42 1.47 2.35
CA LEU A 259 -12.55 1.25 3.51
C LEU A 259 -13.33 0.76 4.73
N GLN A 260 -14.62 1.09 4.85
CA GLN A 260 -15.49 0.57 5.90
C GLN A 260 -15.66 -0.97 5.78
N GLU A 261 -15.87 -1.47 4.56
CA GLU A 261 -15.93 -2.93 4.33
C GLU A 261 -14.58 -3.60 4.62
N PHE A 262 -13.47 -2.93 4.30
CA PHE A 262 -12.13 -3.46 4.62
C PHE A 262 -11.90 -3.51 6.13
N LEU A 263 -12.31 -2.50 6.89
CA LEU A 263 -12.27 -2.54 8.36
C LEU A 263 -13.04 -3.74 8.91
N SER A 264 -14.26 -3.98 8.39
CA SER A 264 -15.07 -5.11 8.80
C SER A 264 -14.42 -6.46 8.46
N LEU A 265 -13.77 -6.56 7.29
CA LEU A 265 -13.02 -7.75 6.87
C LEU A 265 -11.88 -8.07 7.84
N LEU A 266 -11.11 -7.07 8.27
CA LEU A 266 -10.00 -7.24 9.22
C LEU A 266 -10.46 -7.72 10.59
N GLN A 267 -11.63 -7.31 11.03
CA GLN A 267 -12.20 -7.73 12.33
C GLN A 267 -12.69 -9.18 12.35
N MET A 268 -12.93 -9.75 11.16
CA MET A 268 -13.39 -11.15 11.01
C MET A 268 -12.25 -12.14 10.73
N SER A 269 -11.03 -11.66 10.53
CA SER A 269 -9.84 -12.42 10.11
C SER A 269 -8.87 -12.66 11.22
#